data_4937421e39a9ddc3204c98970662a8fa
#
_entry.id   4937421e39a9ddc3204c98970662a8fa
#
_cell.length_a   1.000
_cell.length_b   1.000
_cell.length_c   1.000
_cell.angle_alpha   90.00
_cell.angle_beta   90.00
_cell.angle_gamma   90.00
#
_symmetry.space_group_name_H-M   'P 1'
#
loop_
_entity.id
_entity.type
_entity.pdbx_description
1 polymer ?
#
loop_
_entity_poly.entity_id
_entity_poly.type
_entity_poly.pdbx_seq_one_letter_code
_entity_poly.pdbx_strand_id
1 'polypeptide(L)'
;TCLVNNLPAQAGTKNNTTSNIVASSNWNRQSVMDIARRVADWQIKDYPENKYAKSEPRGWIAGALYMGMFDWAELSGDNTYYDWLRKIFNRQNWQVANRMYHADDVCIAQTYIDFYNKEKNENMLKPTIARADWVLNNPSNGSMDLDYSKGSTIERWTWCDALFMAPGVYTRLYTLTGNRKYMHFADSEFRATYNHLYDKDEDLFYRDSRYIGQKEANDKKIFWGRGNGWVIGGLAEILKTLPADDKEFRPFYLDLFKEMSERLAWLQGKDGYWHASLLDPDSYPSPETSATGFIVYGLAYGINQGYLPANKYLPVVKKGWEALIRAVETDGKLGWVQPVGADPKKVTRDMTELYGTGAFLMAASEIYQLAEK
;
A
#
# COMPACT_ATOMS: atom_id res chain seq x y z
N THR A 1 71.50 -22.85 -35.33
CA THR A 1 70.55 -21.72 -35.44
C THR A 1 69.15 -22.22 -35.56
N CYS A 2 68.44 -22.35 -34.43
CA CYS A 2 67.02 -22.63 -34.40
C CYS A 2 66.35 -21.54 -33.61
N LEU A 3 65.49 -20.82 -34.29
CA LEU A 3 64.56 -19.82 -33.71
C LEU A 3 63.38 -20.54 -33.06
N VAL A 4 63.16 -20.26 -31.79
CA VAL A 4 61.93 -20.69 -31.09
C VAL A 4 61.02 -19.49 -30.98
N ASN A 5 59.88 -19.57 -31.61
CA ASN A 5 58.77 -18.59 -31.51
C ASN A 5 57.97 -18.82 -30.24
N ASN A 6 58.00 -17.81 -29.35
CA ASN A 6 57.06 -17.72 -28.24
C ASN A 6 55.83 -16.97 -28.67
N LEU A 7 54.66 -17.63 -28.61
CA LEU A 7 53.33 -17.04 -28.70
C LEU A 7 52.89 -16.52 -27.32
N PRO A 8 52.29 -15.34 -27.20
CA PRO A 8 51.78 -14.89 -25.93
C PRO A 8 50.41 -15.55 -25.61
N ALA A 9 50.27 -15.95 -24.36
CA ALA A 9 49.04 -16.49 -23.80
C ALA A 9 47.94 -15.44 -23.85
N GLN A 10 46.82 -15.81 -24.41
CA GLN A 10 45.56 -15.04 -24.33
C GLN A 10 45.05 -15.04 -22.88
N ALA A 11 44.97 -13.85 -22.27
CA ALA A 11 44.26 -13.63 -21.04
C ALA A 11 42.75 -13.79 -21.28
N GLY A 12 42.17 -14.81 -20.67
CA GLY A 12 40.77 -15.11 -20.72
C GLY A 12 39.98 -14.02 -19.99
N THR A 13 39.09 -13.38 -20.69
CA THR A 13 38.01 -12.56 -20.14
C THR A 13 37.04 -13.42 -19.36
N LYS A 14 37.27 -13.58 -18.06
CA LYS A 14 36.27 -14.00 -17.09
C LYS A 14 35.87 -12.76 -16.34
N ASN A 15 34.65 -12.27 -16.56
CA ASN A 15 33.85 -11.54 -15.60
C ASN A 15 32.78 -10.71 -16.28
N ASN A 16 31.66 -11.31 -16.60
CA ASN A 16 30.39 -10.55 -16.77
C ASN A 16 29.11 -11.42 -16.63
N THR A 17 29.28 -12.74 -16.38
CA THR A 17 28.11 -13.64 -16.30
C THR A 17 27.54 -13.75 -14.88
N THR A 18 28.32 -13.54 -13.85
CA THR A 18 27.87 -13.74 -12.45
C THR A 18 27.00 -12.59 -11.90
N SER A 19 27.29 -11.35 -12.30
CA SER A 19 26.47 -10.20 -11.85
C SER A 19 25.10 -10.14 -12.52
N ASN A 20 25.01 -10.56 -13.79
CA ASN A 20 23.74 -10.62 -14.51
C ASN A 20 22.86 -11.78 -14.05
N ILE A 21 23.41 -12.92 -13.64
CA ILE A 21 22.66 -14.07 -13.12
C ILE A 21 22.07 -13.77 -11.74
N VAL A 22 22.79 -13.03 -10.87
CA VAL A 22 22.29 -12.63 -9.55
C VAL A 22 21.19 -11.57 -9.66
N ALA A 23 21.30 -10.62 -10.61
CA ALA A 23 20.27 -9.61 -10.86
C ALA A 23 18.99 -10.23 -11.45
N SER A 24 19.08 -11.28 -12.28
CA SER A 24 17.92 -11.99 -12.82
C SER A 24 17.26 -12.92 -11.81
N SER A 25 17.95 -13.38 -10.75
CA SER A 25 17.42 -14.32 -9.78
C SER A 25 16.31 -13.76 -8.90
N ASN A 26 16.24 -12.42 -8.70
CA ASN A 26 15.23 -11.76 -7.89
C ASN A 26 13.99 -11.30 -8.69
N TRP A 27 14.07 -11.32 -10.03
CA TRP A 27 12.98 -10.89 -10.91
C TRP A 27 12.35 -12.08 -11.64
N ASN A 28 12.02 -13.12 -10.90
CA ASN A 28 11.28 -14.26 -11.40
C ASN A 28 10.19 -14.66 -10.40
N ARG A 29 9.16 -15.33 -10.90
CA ARG A 29 7.98 -15.69 -10.11
C ARG A 29 8.29 -16.56 -8.88
N GLN A 30 9.21 -17.50 -9.01
CA GLN A 30 9.60 -18.35 -7.88
C GLN A 30 10.24 -17.54 -6.75
N SER A 31 11.17 -16.64 -7.08
CA SER A 31 11.80 -15.77 -6.08
C SER A 31 10.80 -14.85 -5.38
N VAL A 32 9.81 -14.33 -6.12
CA VAL A 32 8.73 -13.52 -5.53
C VAL A 32 7.90 -14.35 -4.56
N MET A 33 7.51 -15.58 -4.96
CA MET A 33 6.78 -16.51 -4.08
C MET A 33 7.57 -16.85 -2.82
N ASP A 34 8.85 -17.14 -2.94
CA ASP A 34 9.69 -17.56 -1.83
C ASP A 34 9.86 -16.45 -0.80
N ILE A 35 10.12 -15.20 -1.23
CA ILE A 35 10.27 -14.09 -0.30
C ILE A 35 8.94 -13.66 0.31
N ALA A 36 7.85 -13.66 -0.45
CA ALA A 36 6.53 -13.34 0.07
C ALA A 36 6.09 -14.36 1.13
N ARG A 37 6.35 -15.64 0.91
CA ARG A 37 6.08 -16.69 1.90
C ARG A 37 6.86 -16.48 3.20
N ARG A 38 8.16 -16.20 3.09
CA ARG A 38 8.98 -15.93 4.29
C ARG A 38 8.49 -14.73 5.09
N VAL A 39 8.11 -13.66 4.40
CA VAL A 39 7.58 -12.45 5.05
C VAL A 39 6.22 -12.73 5.70
N ALA A 40 5.31 -13.40 5.01
CA ALA A 40 4.02 -13.78 5.55
C ALA A 40 4.14 -14.70 6.76
N ASP A 41 4.97 -15.72 6.68
CA ASP A 41 5.16 -16.71 7.76
C ASP A 41 5.80 -16.08 9.00
N TRP A 42 6.79 -15.18 8.79
CA TRP A 42 7.36 -14.42 9.91
C TRP A 42 6.28 -13.59 10.62
N GLN A 43 5.44 -12.89 9.85
CA GLN A 43 4.40 -12.04 10.43
C GLN A 43 3.32 -12.84 11.17
N ILE A 44 2.94 -13.99 10.65
CA ILE A 44 1.99 -14.89 11.32
C ILE A 44 2.55 -15.36 12.67
N LYS A 45 3.84 -15.69 12.71
CA LYS A 45 4.53 -16.11 13.93
C LYS A 45 4.61 -14.97 14.97
N ASP A 46 4.88 -13.74 14.52
CA ASP A 46 4.98 -12.55 15.38
C ASP A 46 3.61 -12.03 15.84
N TYR A 47 2.57 -12.25 15.05
CA TYR A 47 1.25 -11.66 15.26
C TYR A 47 0.67 -11.85 16.67
N PRO A 48 0.72 -13.03 17.32
CA PRO A 48 0.18 -13.21 18.64
C PRO A 48 0.84 -12.33 19.73
N GLU A 49 2.09 -11.91 19.48
CA GLU A 49 2.85 -11.06 20.42
C GLU A 49 2.79 -9.58 20.05
N ASN A 50 2.28 -9.25 18.89
CA ASN A 50 2.17 -7.87 18.43
C ASN A 50 1.15 -7.07 19.26
N LYS A 51 1.54 -5.89 19.73
CA LYS A 51 0.70 -5.06 20.61
C LYS A 51 -0.63 -4.66 19.97
N TYR A 52 -0.61 -4.32 18.66
CA TYR A 52 -1.82 -3.90 17.94
C TYR A 52 -2.73 -5.09 17.61
N ALA A 53 -2.15 -6.23 17.27
CA ALA A 53 -2.91 -7.46 17.09
C ALA A 53 -3.65 -7.87 18.37
N LYS A 54 -3.04 -7.62 19.54
CA LYS A 54 -3.64 -7.90 20.85
C LYS A 54 -4.72 -6.88 21.25
N SER A 55 -4.43 -5.58 21.09
CA SER A 55 -5.31 -4.52 21.57
C SER A 55 -6.39 -4.09 20.60
N GLU A 56 -6.09 -4.09 19.32
CA GLU A 56 -6.94 -3.55 18.27
C GLU A 56 -6.96 -4.42 16.99
N PRO A 57 -7.34 -5.71 17.09
CA PRO A 57 -7.32 -6.61 15.92
C PRO A 57 -8.26 -6.19 14.80
N ARG A 58 -9.21 -5.27 15.05
CA ARG A 58 -10.11 -4.67 14.06
C ARG A 58 -9.66 -3.30 13.58
N GLY A 59 -8.57 -2.77 14.11
CA GLY A 59 -8.04 -1.46 13.76
C GLY A 59 -7.34 -1.46 12.39
N TRP A 60 -7.03 -0.26 11.91
CA TRP A 60 -6.42 -0.06 10.60
C TRP A 60 -5.01 -0.69 10.46
N ILE A 61 -4.24 -0.73 11.56
CA ILE A 61 -2.88 -1.28 11.57
C ILE A 61 -2.90 -2.75 11.17
N ALA A 62 -3.77 -3.52 11.81
CA ALA A 62 -4.02 -4.91 11.46
C ALA A 62 -4.81 -5.04 10.14
N GLY A 63 -5.77 -4.15 9.89
CA GLY A 63 -6.57 -4.13 8.66
C GLY A 63 -5.73 -4.08 7.39
N ALA A 64 -4.69 -3.25 7.37
CA ALA A 64 -3.78 -3.19 6.24
C ALA A 64 -2.97 -4.49 6.07
N LEU A 65 -2.56 -5.13 7.17
CA LEU A 65 -1.93 -6.46 7.09
C LEU A 65 -2.88 -7.48 6.47
N TYR A 66 -4.14 -7.50 6.90
CA TYR A 66 -5.11 -8.48 6.41
C TYR A 66 -5.35 -8.37 4.90
N MET A 67 -5.35 -7.16 4.35
CA MET A 67 -5.44 -6.96 2.90
C MET A 67 -4.26 -7.61 2.18
N GLY A 68 -3.04 -7.36 2.62
CA GLY A 68 -1.85 -7.99 2.06
C GLY A 68 -1.82 -9.51 2.24
N MET A 69 -2.27 -10.00 3.38
CA MET A 69 -2.35 -11.44 3.67
C MET A 69 -3.39 -12.14 2.79
N PHE A 70 -4.51 -11.47 2.52
CA PHE A 70 -5.52 -11.97 1.59
C PHE A 70 -4.96 -12.07 0.16
N ASP A 71 -4.30 -11.03 -0.31
CA ASP A 71 -3.64 -11.04 -1.63
C ASP A 71 -2.59 -12.16 -1.72
N TRP A 72 -1.83 -12.38 -0.66
CA TRP A 72 -0.89 -13.49 -0.57
C TRP A 72 -1.60 -14.85 -0.59
N ALA A 73 -2.70 -15.00 0.14
CA ALA A 73 -3.50 -16.22 0.12
C ALA A 73 -4.02 -16.54 -1.29
N GLU A 74 -4.52 -15.54 -2.01
CA GLU A 74 -4.95 -15.67 -3.41
C GLU A 74 -3.78 -16.05 -4.32
N LEU A 75 -2.64 -15.40 -4.19
CA LEU A 75 -1.46 -15.64 -5.01
C LEU A 75 -0.88 -17.05 -4.78
N SER A 76 -0.72 -17.45 -3.52
CA SER A 76 -0.13 -18.73 -3.15
C SER A 76 -1.06 -19.91 -3.40
N GLY A 77 -2.37 -19.69 -3.39
CA GLY A 77 -3.37 -20.76 -3.43
C GLY A 77 -3.35 -21.65 -2.18
N ASP A 78 -2.67 -21.23 -1.12
CA ASP A 78 -2.50 -22.02 0.11
C ASP A 78 -3.60 -21.65 1.12
N ASN A 79 -4.46 -22.62 1.41
CA ASN A 79 -5.58 -22.44 2.33
C ASN A 79 -5.16 -22.07 3.76
N THR A 80 -3.93 -22.36 4.16
CA THR A 80 -3.40 -22.03 5.49
C THR A 80 -3.56 -20.53 5.79
N TYR A 81 -3.33 -19.68 4.81
CA TYR A 81 -3.41 -18.22 4.96
C TYR A 81 -4.86 -17.74 5.03
N TYR A 82 -5.77 -18.32 4.24
CA TYR A 82 -7.20 -18.06 4.39
C TYR A 82 -7.73 -18.49 5.75
N ASP A 83 -7.34 -19.67 6.21
CA ASP A 83 -7.76 -20.21 7.50
C ASP A 83 -7.25 -19.35 8.66
N TRP A 84 -6.03 -18.84 8.55
CA TRP A 84 -5.47 -17.90 9.53
C TRP A 84 -6.30 -16.62 9.62
N LEU A 85 -6.62 -16.00 8.50
CA LEU A 85 -7.48 -14.81 8.43
C LEU A 85 -8.89 -15.11 8.96
N ARG A 86 -9.51 -16.19 8.49
CA ARG A 86 -10.86 -16.59 8.89
C ARG A 86 -10.96 -16.81 10.40
N LYS A 87 -9.95 -17.41 11.00
CA LYS A 87 -9.89 -17.61 12.45
C LYS A 87 -9.90 -16.30 13.23
N ILE A 88 -9.14 -15.30 12.76
CA ILE A 88 -9.13 -13.96 13.35
C ILE A 88 -10.50 -13.31 13.19
N PHE A 89 -11.07 -13.32 11.98
CA PHE A 89 -12.32 -12.64 11.68
C PHE A 89 -13.51 -13.28 12.38
N ASN A 90 -13.55 -14.60 12.51
CA ASN A 90 -14.56 -15.31 13.29
C ASN A 90 -14.53 -14.89 14.77
N ARG A 91 -13.35 -14.72 15.36
CA ARG A 91 -13.22 -14.22 16.74
C ARG A 91 -13.74 -12.78 16.91
N GLN A 92 -13.70 -11.99 15.84
CA GLN A 92 -14.22 -10.63 15.79
C GLN A 92 -15.69 -10.57 15.37
N ASN A 93 -16.35 -11.72 15.12
CA ASN A 93 -17.71 -11.79 14.59
C ASN A 93 -17.91 -10.91 13.34
N TRP A 94 -16.87 -10.78 12.53
CA TRP A 94 -16.86 -9.96 11.31
C TRP A 94 -17.27 -8.51 11.55
N GLN A 95 -17.01 -8.01 12.76
CA GLN A 95 -17.30 -6.63 13.17
C GLN A 95 -16.17 -5.68 12.73
N VAL A 96 -16.56 -4.48 12.35
CA VAL A 96 -15.64 -3.36 12.16
C VAL A 96 -15.30 -2.71 13.52
N ALA A 97 -14.32 -1.83 13.57
CA ALA A 97 -13.97 -1.16 14.82
C ALA A 97 -15.04 -0.15 15.27
N ASN A 98 -14.90 0.45 16.44
CA ASN A 98 -16.08 0.97 17.17
C ASN A 98 -16.45 2.42 16.83
N ARG A 99 -15.54 3.22 16.26
CA ARG A 99 -15.83 4.63 15.97
C ARG A 99 -16.66 4.73 14.69
N MET A 100 -17.90 5.18 14.83
CA MET A 100 -18.91 5.09 13.77
C MET A 100 -18.53 5.75 12.46
N TYR A 101 -18.01 6.96 12.51
CA TYR A 101 -17.60 7.71 11.31
C TYR A 101 -16.16 7.45 10.84
N HIS A 102 -15.31 7.01 11.74
CA HIS A 102 -13.86 7.03 11.51
C HIS A 102 -13.46 6.12 10.36
N ALA A 103 -12.75 6.68 9.37
CA ALA A 103 -12.32 5.96 8.19
C ALA A 103 -11.46 4.73 8.52
N ASP A 104 -10.57 4.85 9.49
CA ASP A 104 -9.69 3.76 9.91
C ASP A 104 -10.46 2.53 10.40
N ASP A 105 -11.62 2.76 11.02
CA ASP A 105 -12.39 1.71 11.69
C ASP A 105 -13.17 0.81 10.73
N VAL A 106 -13.21 1.15 9.44
CA VAL A 106 -13.80 0.30 8.39
C VAL A 106 -12.74 -0.36 7.49
N CYS A 107 -11.45 -0.08 7.68
CA CYS A 107 -10.39 -0.64 6.84
C CYS A 107 -10.47 -2.17 6.73
N ILE A 108 -10.69 -2.87 7.83
CA ILE A 108 -10.81 -4.33 7.90
C ILE A 108 -11.95 -4.87 7.01
N ALA A 109 -12.99 -4.07 6.80
CA ALA A 109 -14.15 -4.49 6.01
C ALA A 109 -13.81 -4.71 4.52
N GLN A 110 -12.74 -4.15 4.00
CA GLN A 110 -12.27 -4.45 2.66
C GLN A 110 -12.01 -5.96 2.52
N THR A 111 -11.27 -6.53 3.47
CA THR A 111 -11.00 -7.98 3.48
C THR A 111 -12.26 -8.80 3.80
N TYR A 112 -13.14 -8.31 4.67
CA TYR A 112 -14.42 -8.99 4.93
C TYR A 112 -15.26 -9.14 3.65
N ILE A 113 -15.34 -8.10 2.83
CA ILE A 113 -16.10 -8.15 1.57
C ILE A 113 -15.42 -9.09 0.57
N ASP A 114 -14.08 -9.10 0.51
CA ASP A 114 -13.32 -10.01 -0.34
C ASP A 114 -13.57 -11.48 0.06
N PHE A 115 -13.64 -11.78 1.36
CA PHE A 115 -14.07 -13.11 1.85
C PHE A 115 -15.51 -13.42 1.48
N TYR A 116 -16.44 -12.46 1.65
CA TYR A 116 -17.82 -12.64 1.25
C TYR A 116 -17.95 -12.97 -0.24
N ASN A 117 -17.20 -12.28 -1.08
CA ASN A 117 -17.19 -12.56 -2.52
C ASN A 117 -16.79 -14.01 -2.84
N LYS A 118 -15.92 -14.58 -2.02
CA LYS A 118 -15.42 -15.94 -2.15
C LYS A 118 -16.37 -16.99 -1.57
N GLU A 119 -16.91 -16.75 -0.40
CA GLU A 119 -17.64 -17.76 0.40
C GLU A 119 -19.15 -17.56 0.44
N LYS A 120 -19.65 -16.36 0.10
CA LYS A 120 -21.09 -16.00 0.09
C LYS A 120 -21.80 -16.21 1.43
N ASN A 121 -21.10 -16.07 2.55
CA ASN A 121 -21.66 -16.13 3.88
C ASN A 121 -22.09 -14.73 4.34
N GLU A 122 -23.40 -14.51 4.45
CA GLU A 122 -23.98 -13.22 4.82
C GLU A 122 -23.48 -12.65 6.16
N ASN A 123 -23.08 -13.51 7.09
CA ASN A 123 -22.55 -13.06 8.38
C ASN A 123 -21.21 -12.29 8.24
N MET A 124 -20.48 -12.51 7.16
CA MET A 124 -19.25 -11.79 6.86
C MET A 124 -19.49 -10.35 6.41
N LEU A 125 -20.70 -10.07 5.90
CA LEU A 125 -21.04 -8.81 5.25
C LEU A 125 -21.98 -7.92 6.09
N LYS A 126 -22.90 -8.51 6.86
CA LYS A 126 -23.94 -7.77 7.59
C LYS A 126 -23.41 -6.62 8.47
N PRO A 127 -22.34 -6.79 9.29
CA PRO A 127 -21.86 -5.68 10.12
C PRO A 127 -21.30 -4.52 9.29
N THR A 128 -20.66 -4.80 8.18
CA THR A 128 -20.14 -3.78 7.25
C THR A 128 -21.27 -2.98 6.62
N ILE A 129 -22.30 -3.65 6.10
CA ILE A 129 -23.48 -2.98 5.53
C ILE A 129 -24.16 -2.11 6.60
N ALA A 130 -24.35 -2.63 7.80
CA ALA A 130 -24.97 -1.88 8.88
C ALA A 130 -24.19 -0.58 9.19
N ARG A 131 -22.86 -0.65 9.24
CA ARG A 131 -22.01 0.52 9.45
C ARG A 131 -22.11 1.50 8.29
N ALA A 132 -21.99 1.03 7.05
CA ALA A 132 -22.04 1.89 5.86
C ALA A 132 -23.42 2.58 5.75
N ASP A 133 -24.50 1.87 5.94
CA ASP A 133 -25.85 2.44 5.89
C ASP A 133 -26.07 3.48 7.00
N TRP A 134 -25.56 3.21 8.19
CA TRP A 134 -25.63 4.18 9.28
C TRP A 134 -24.91 5.49 8.93
N VAL A 135 -23.71 5.41 8.38
CA VAL A 135 -22.93 6.61 7.97
C VAL A 135 -23.66 7.38 6.88
N LEU A 136 -24.22 6.69 5.87
CA LEU A 136 -24.96 7.33 4.79
C LEU A 136 -26.22 8.05 5.30
N ASN A 137 -26.87 7.49 6.31
CA ASN A 137 -28.11 8.04 6.89
C ASN A 137 -27.85 9.14 7.95
N ASN A 138 -26.61 9.29 8.41
CA ASN A 138 -26.20 10.25 9.43
C ASN A 138 -24.95 11.03 8.98
N PRO A 139 -25.01 11.80 7.88
CA PRO A 139 -23.84 12.49 7.36
C PRO A 139 -23.28 13.48 8.36
N SER A 140 -21.96 13.53 8.54
CA SER A 140 -21.29 14.48 9.41
C SER A 140 -21.15 15.85 8.75
N ASN A 141 -21.30 16.90 9.57
CA ASN A 141 -21.07 18.30 9.20
C ASN A 141 -19.68 18.80 9.64
N GLY A 142 -18.78 17.91 10.04
CA GLY A 142 -17.44 18.28 10.51
C GLY A 142 -16.62 19.04 9.47
N SER A 143 -15.70 19.88 9.95
CA SER A 143 -14.76 20.59 9.10
C SER A 143 -13.76 19.63 8.44
N MET A 144 -13.24 20.00 7.27
CA MET A 144 -12.12 19.32 6.65
C MET A 144 -10.76 19.70 7.27
N ASP A 145 -10.70 20.76 8.07
CA ASP A 145 -9.53 21.06 8.90
C ASP A 145 -9.46 20.10 10.08
N LEU A 146 -8.34 19.38 10.19
CA LEU A 146 -8.15 18.43 11.29
C LEU A 146 -7.79 19.16 12.59
N ASP A 147 -8.66 19.00 13.59
CA ASP A 147 -8.48 19.52 14.94
C ASP A 147 -8.94 18.45 15.94
N TYR A 148 -8.00 17.79 16.58
CA TYR A 148 -8.31 16.69 17.53
C TYR A 148 -9.08 17.17 18.77
N SER A 149 -9.12 18.48 19.07
CA SER A 149 -9.96 19.04 20.14
C SER A 149 -11.45 19.03 19.77
N LYS A 150 -11.77 18.87 18.49
CA LYS A 150 -13.12 18.83 17.92
C LYS A 150 -13.36 17.46 17.31
N GLY A 151 -14.09 16.60 18.03
CA GLY A 151 -14.37 15.23 17.58
C GLY A 151 -15.00 15.13 16.19
N SER A 152 -15.82 16.13 15.81
CA SER A 152 -16.46 16.17 14.48
C SER A 152 -15.47 16.27 13.31
N THR A 153 -14.23 16.70 13.53
CA THR A 153 -13.23 16.78 12.44
C THR A 153 -12.63 15.44 12.07
N ILE A 154 -12.74 14.42 12.94
CA ILE A 154 -12.34 13.04 12.62
C ILE A 154 -13.50 12.17 12.09
N GLU A 155 -14.69 12.73 12.03
CA GLU A 155 -15.86 12.10 11.39
C GLU A 155 -15.81 12.18 9.86
N ARG A 156 -15.06 13.14 9.34
CA ARG A 156 -14.81 13.33 7.91
C ARG A 156 -13.43 12.72 7.54
N TRP A 157 -13.22 12.51 6.27
CA TRP A 157 -11.91 12.02 5.79
C TRP A 157 -10.89 13.17 5.70
N THR A 158 -10.46 13.66 6.86
CA THR A 158 -9.64 14.86 7.00
C THR A 158 -8.13 14.63 6.96
N TRP A 159 -7.71 13.42 6.73
CA TRP A 159 -6.30 13.02 6.54
C TRP A 159 -6.16 12.10 5.33
N CYS A 160 -5.03 12.18 4.63
CA CYS A 160 -4.88 11.47 3.35
C CYS A 160 -4.90 9.95 3.50
N ASP A 161 -4.49 9.42 4.65
CA ASP A 161 -4.52 7.98 4.97
C ASP A 161 -5.95 7.40 4.87
N ALA A 162 -6.97 8.23 5.19
CA ALA A 162 -8.38 7.84 5.06
C ALA A 162 -8.73 7.35 3.64
N LEU A 163 -8.02 7.84 2.62
CA LEU A 163 -8.24 7.48 1.23
C LEU A 163 -7.80 6.05 0.87
N PHE A 164 -7.04 5.40 1.74
CA PHE A 164 -6.79 3.97 1.69
C PHE A 164 -7.79 3.18 2.54
N MET A 165 -8.16 3.71 3.69
CA MET A 165 -8.92 2.97 4.71
C MET A 165 -10.38 2.74 4.32
N ALA A 166 -11.07 3.77 3.85
CA ALA A 166 -12.52 3.75 3.69
C ALA A 166 -13.03 3.61 2.24
N PRO A 167 -12.49 4.30 1.22
CA PRO A 167 -13.09 4.28 -0.11
C PRO A 167 -13.29 2.87 -0.69
N GLY A 168 -12.29 1.99 -0.49
CA GLY A 168 -12.34 0.62 -0.98
C GLY A 168 -13.48 -0.23 -0.38
N VAL A 169 -14.01 0.12 0.78
CA VAL A 169 -15.21 -0.49 1.34
C VAL A 169 -16.43 -0.12 0.50
N TYR A 170 -16.59 1.15 0.22
CA TYR A 170 -17.75 1.66 -0.52
C TYR A 170 -17.74 1.28 -2.00
N THR A 171 -16.57 1.24 -2.64
CA THR A 171 -16.45 0.75 -4.02
C THR A 171 -16.81 -0.72 -4.13
N ARG A 172 -16.37 -1.54 -3.18
CA ARG A 172 -16.74 -2.96 -3.09
C ARG A 172 -18.24 -3.14 -2.87
N LEU A 173 -18.84 -2.37 -1.95
CA LEU A 173 -20.29 -2.42 -1.70
C LEU A 173 -21.10 -1.97 -2.91
N TYR A 174 -20.67 -0.90 -3.59
CA TYR A 174 -21.29 -0.44 -4.83
C TYR A 174 -21.26 -1.52 -5.91
N THR A 175 -20.12 -2.11 -6.16
CA THR A 175 -19.96 -3.17 -7.17
C THR A 175 -20.77 -4.42 -6.82
N LEU A 176 -20.79 -4.78 -5.53
CA LEU A 176 -21.53 -5.95 -5.05
C LEU A 176 -23.06 -5.79 -5.13
N THR A 177 -23.57 -4.63 -4.73
CA THR A 177 -25.01 -4.41 -4.52
C THR A 177 -25.68 -3.62 -5.65
N GLY A 178 -24.93 -2.91 -6.47
CA GLY A 178 -25.45 -1.94 -7.43
C GLY A 178 -26.01 -0.67 -6.79
N ASN A 179 -25.94 -0.53 -5.46
CA ASN A 179 -26.46 0.65 -4.78
C ASN A 179 -25.50 1.85 -4.93
N ARG A 180 -25.89 2.77 -5.82
CA ARG A 180 -25.10 3.96 -6.16
C ARG A 180 -24.86 4.90 -4.97
N LYS A 181 -25.68 4.85 -3.93
CA LYS A 181 -25.52 5.71 -2.74
C LYS A 181 -24.17 5.50 -2.06
N TYR A 182 -23.67 4.25 -2.05
CA TYR A 182 -22.34 3.95 -1.52
C TYR A 182 -21.25 4.71 -2.27
N MET A 183 -21.29 4.68 -3.60
CA MET A 183 -20.26 5.35 -4.39
C MET A 183 -20.40 6.88 -4.39
N HIS A 184 -21.63 7.39 -4.43
CA HIS A 184 -21.86 8.84 -4.31
C HIS A 184 -21.32 9.38 -2.98
N PHE A 185 -21.52 8.69 -1.88
CA PHE A 185 -20.96 9.07 -0.58
C PHE A 185 -19.43 9.05 -0.63
N ALA A 186 -18.83 7.95 -1.07
CA ALA A 186 -17.37 7.83 -1.12
C ALA A 186 -16.73 8.85 -2.07
N ASP A 187 -17.33 9.08 -3.22
CA ASP A 187 -16.84 10.07 -4.19
C ASP A 187 -16.92 11.50 -3.63
N SER A 188 -18.00 11.84 -2.96
CA SER A 188 -18.16 13.14 -2.30
C SER A 188 -17.09 13.35 -1.21
N GLU A 189 -16.88 12.39 -0.34
CA GLU A 189 -15.87 12.48 0.72
C GLU A 189 -14.43 12.48 0.17
N PHE A 190 -14.15 11.62 -0.80
CA PHE A 190 -12.82 11.59 -1.45
C PHE A 190 -12.51 12.94 -2.09
N ARG A 191 -13.46 13.53 -2.84
CA ARG A 191 -13.27 14.83 -3.48
C ARG A 191 -13.13 15.97 -2.48
N ALA A 192 -13.81 15.90 -1.34
CA ALA A 192 -13.62 16.87 -0.26
C ALA A 192 -12.19 16.82 0.29
N THR A 193 -11.65 15.62 0.50
CA THR A 193 -10.25 15.41 0.91
C THR A 193 -9.28 15.90 -0.17
N TYR A 194 -9.53 15.53 -1.42
CA TYR A 194 -8.73 15.94 -2.57
C TYR A 194 -8.69 17.49 -2.69
N ASN A 195 -9.84 18.14 -2.65
CA ASN A 195 -9.92 19.59 -2.76
C ASN A 195 -9.21 20.32 -1.62
N HIS A 196 -9.11 19.68 -0.44
CA HIS A 196 -8.53 20.30 0.75
C HIS A 196 -7.02 20.02 0.89
N LEU A 197 -6.56 18.82 0.52
CA LEU A 197 -5.20 18.36 0.82
C LEU A 197 -4.30 18.17 -0.40
N TYR A 198 -4.86 18.07 -1.62
CA TYR A 198 -4.04 17.83 -2.80
C TYR A 198 -3.37 19.13 -3.28
N ASP A 199 -2.05 19.11 -3.35
CA ASP A 199 -1.26 20.21 -3.89
C ASP A 199 -1.05 19.97 -5.40
N LYS A 200 -1.71 20.78 -6.23
CA LYS A 200 -1.69 20.65 -7.69
C LYS A 200 -0.37 21.06 -8.34
N ASP A 201 0.47 21.81 -7.63
CA ASP A 201 1.79 22.18 -8.12
C ASP A 201 2.80 21.06 -7.92
N GLU A 202 2.57 20.21 -6.92
CA GLU A 202 3.45 19.11 -6.56
C GLU A 202 2.88 17.72 -6.89
N ASP A 203 1.61 17.62 -7.25
CA ASP A 203 0.88 16.37 -7.50
C ASP A 203 0.98 15.38 -6.34
N LEU A 204 0.89 15.90 -5.12
CA LEU A 204 1.02 15.16 -3.86
C LEU A 204 -0.01 15.63 -2.84
N PHE A 205 -0.33 14.78 -1.87
CA PHE A 205 -1.21 15.09 -0.76
C PHE A 205 -0.42 15.52 0.48
N TYR A 206 -0.81 16.64 1.11
CA TYR A 206 -0.51 16.88 2.51
C TYR A 206 -1.18 15.79 3.35
N ARG A 207 -0.56 15.41 4.47
CA ARG A 207 -1.18 14.42 5.37
C ARG A 207 -2.53 14.92 5.89
N ASP A 208 -2.57 16.15 6.37
CA ASP A 208 -3.78 16.87 6.82
C ASP A 208 -3.52 18.37 6.86
N SER A 209 -4.56 19.16 7.19
CA SER A 209 -4.51 20.61 7.16
C SER A 209 -3.42 21.26 8.02
N ARG A 210 -2.96 20.58 9.07
CA ARG A 210 -1.92 21.10 9.97
C ARG A 210 -0.56 21.26 9.28
N TYR A 211 -0.31 20.52 8.21
CA TYR A 211 0.97 20.53 7.47
C TYR A 211 0.97 21.54 6.32
N ILE A 212 -0.19 22.09 5.93
CA ILE A 212 -0.28 23.10 4.88
C ILE A 212 0.46 24.36 5.33
N GLY A 213 1.45 24.78 4.54
CA GLY A 213 2.29 25.95 4.85
C GLY A 213 3.51 25.65 5.71
N GLN A 214 3.64 24.44 6.26
CA GLN A 214 4.85 24.03 6.95
C GLN A 214 5.95 23.60 5.96
N LYS A 215 7.20 23.71 6.39
CA LYS A 215 8.39 23.42 5.57
C LYS A 215 9.32 22.43 6.26
N GLU A 216 10.01 21.64 5.43
CA GLU A 216 11.17 20.85 5.82
C GLU A 216 12.42 21.72 5.99
N ALA A 217 13.51 21.10 6.46
CA ALA A 217 14.80 21.80 6.66
C ALA A 217 15.36 22.41 5.36
N ASN A 218 15.06 21.81 4.21
CA ASN A 218 15.47 22.31 2.89
C ASN A 218 14.50 23.36 2.30
N ASP A 219 13.59 23.89 3.10
CA ASP A 219 12.55 24.86 2.69
C ASP A 219 11.51 24.30 1.70
N LYS A 220 11.45 22.99 1.51
CA LYS A 220 10.40 22.34 0.71
C LYS A 220 9.17 22.03 1.55
N LYS A 221 8.01 21.88 0.88
CA LYS A 221 6.76 21.47 1.50
C LYS A 221 6.88 20.07 2.13
N ILE A 222 6.11 19.80 3.17
CA ILE A 222 6.11 18.51 3.84
C ILE A 222 5.13 17.57 3.16
N PHE A 223 5.65 16.59 2.44
CA PHE A 223 4.85 15.49 1.88
C PHE A 223 5.38 14.16 2.40
N TRP A 224 4.62 13.58 3.31
CA TRP A 224 4.95 12.33 3.96
C TRP A 224 4.88 11.16 2.97
N GLY A 225 5.95 10.36 2.92
CA GLY A 225 6.07 9.24 1.99
C GLY A 225 4.95 8.20 2.19
N ARG A 226 4.74 7.72 3.40
CA ARG A 226 3.64 6.77 3.69
C ARG A 226 2.28 7.39 3.44
N GLY A 227 2.06 8.66 3.75
CA GLY A 227 0.79 9.32 3.46
C GLY A 227 0.41 9.24 1.98
N ASN A 228 1.35 9.57 1.10
CA ASN A 228 1.15 9.44 -0.35
C ASN A 228 1.14 7.98 -0.82
N GLY A 229 1.86 7.10 -0.13
CA GLY A 229 1.76 5.65 -0.33
C GLY A 229 0.34 5.14 -0.06
N TRP A 230 -0.29 5.57 1.04
CA TRP A 230 -1.68 5.26 1.32
C TRP A 230 -2.60 5.69 0.19
N VAL A 231 -2.42 6.90 -0.33
CA VAL A 231 -3.30 7.43 -1.38
C VAL A 231 -3.15 6.65 -2.68
N ILE A 232 -1.92 6.40 -3.16
CA ILE A 232 -1.72 5.66 -4.40
C ILE A 232 -2.19 4.21 -4.28
N GLY A 233 -1.97 3.57 -3.12
CA GLY A 233 -2.49 2.23 -2.83
C GLY A 233 -4.03 2.23 -2.77
N GLY A 234 -4.62 3.23 -2.15
CA GLY A 234 -6.07 3.42 -2.10
C GLY A 234 -6.69 3.64 -3.48
N LEU A 235 -6.04 4.42 -4.33
CA LEU A 235 -6.46 4.62 -5.73
C LEU A 235 -6.42 3.30 -6.52
N ALA A 236 -5.38 2.49 -6.33
CA ALA A 236 -5.30 1.17 -6.92
C ALA A 236 -6.48 0.28 -6.46
N GLU A 237 -6.81 0.28 -5.17
CA GLU A 237 -7.96 -0.47 -4.64
C GLU A 237 -9.30 0.04 -5.19
N ILE A 238 -9.48 1.34 -5.32
CA ILE A 238 -10.67 1.93 -5.95
C ILE A 238 -10.80 1.44 -7.39
N LEU A 239 -9.75 1.58 -8.20
CA LEU A 239 -9.75 1.18 -9.60
C LEU A 239 -9.94 -0.33 -9.78
N LYS A 240 -9.39 -1.13 -8.87
CA LYS A 240 -9.50 -2.59 -8.87
C LYS A 240 -10.92 -3.06 -8.55
N THR A 241 -11.65 -2.32 -7.74
CA THR A 241 -12.95 -2.73 -7.21
C THR A 241 -14.15 -2.02 -7.83
N LEU A 242 -13.96 -0.89 -8.53
CA LEU A 242 -15.00 -0.30 -9.37
C LEU A 242 -15.26 -1.16 -10.62
N PRO A 243 -16.48 -1.17 -11.14
CA PRO A 243 -16.76 -1.80 -12.44
C PRO A 243 -15.84 -1.22 -13.52
N ALA A 244 -15.30 -2.09 -14.38
CA ALA A 244 -14.35 -1.67 -15.43
C ALA A 244 -14.97 -0.69 -16.46
N ASP A 245 -16.27 -0.78 -16.65
CA ASP A 245 -17.03 0.05 -17.58
C ASP A 245 -17.71 1.26 -16.91
N ASP A 246 -17.42 1.53 -15.64
CA ASP A 246 -17.95 2.71 -14.94
C ASP A 246 -17.44 4.00 -15.58
N LYS A 247 -18.35 4.80 -16.12
CA LYS A 247 -18.04 6.05 -16.83
C LYS A 247 -18.22 7.29 -15.98
N GLU A 248 -18.87 7.17 -14.83
CA GLU A 248 -19.17 8.31 -13.97
C GLU A 248 -18.04 8.58 -12.95
N PHE A 249 -17.64 7.56 -12.21
CA PHE A 249 -16.68 7.73 -11.11
C PHE A 249 -15.25 7.41 -11.52
N ARG A 250 -15.07 6.34 -12.29
CA ARG A 250 -13.74 5.81 -12.65
C ARG A 250 -12.78 6.82 -13.28
N PRO A 251 -13.20 7.70 -14.22
CA PRO A 251 -12.27 8.61 -14.90
C PRO A 251 -11.50 9.53 -13.95
N PHE A 252 -12.14 10.08 -12.94
CA PHE A 252 -11.48 10.95 -11.96
C PHE A 252 -10.35 10.21 -11.21
N TYR A 253 -10.63 9.01 -10.73
CA TYR A 253 -9.64 8.22 -9.99
C TYR A 253 -8.50 7.74 -10.87
N LEU A 254 -8.78 7.39 -12.11
CA LEU A 254 -7.76 6.98 -13.07
C LEU A 254 -6.83 8.15 -13.43
N ASP A 255 -7.39 9.34 -13.66
CA ASP A 255 -6.58 10.53 -13.99
C ASP A 255 -5.68 10.90 -12.81
N LEU A 256 -6.23 10.95 -11.59
CA LEU A 256 -5.46 11.21 -10.37
C LEU A 256 -4.38 10.14 -10.14
N PHE A 257 -4.72 8.87 -10.35
CA PHE A 257 -3.77 7.76 -10.24
C PHE A 257 -2.57 7.95 -11.19
N LYS A 258 -2.83 8.29 -12.44
CA LYS A 258 -1.77 8.53 -13.44
C LYS A 258 -0.90 9.73 -13.08
N GLU A 259 -1.51 10.82 -12.64
CA GLU A 259 -0.83 12.06 -12.26
C GLU A 259 0.10 11.83 -11.06
N MET A 260 -0.41 11.23 -10.00
CA MET A 260 0.41 10.88 -8.83
C MET A 260 1.49 9.85 -9.16
N SER A 261 1.19 8.87 -10.01
CA SER A 261 2.16 7.85 -10.43
C SER A 261 3.37 8.47 -11.11
N GLU A 262 3.14 9.45 -11.98
CA GLU A 262 4.22 10.18 -12.66
C GLU A 262 5.10 10.93 -11.67
N ARG A 263 4.46 11.67 -10.75
CA ARG A 263 5.19 12.42 -9.72
C ARG A 263 5.97 11.50 -8.79
N LEU A 264 5.36 10.44 -8.32
CA LEU A 264 6.02 9.48 -7.43
C LEU A 264 7.18 8.76 -8.11
N ALA A 265 7.05 8.36 -9.37
CA ALA A 265 8.15 7.76 -10.11
C ALA A 265 9.37 8.68 -10.17
N TRP A 266 9.15 9.97 -10.38
CA TRP A 266 10.19 11.00 -10.38
C TRP A 266 10.88 11.15 -9.01
N LEU A 267 10.17 10.92 -7.92
CA LEU A 267 10.65 11.10 -6.54
C LEU A 267 11.35 9.87 -5.95
N GLN A 268 11.49 8.79 -6.70
CA GLN A 268 12.20 7.61 -6.22
C GLN A 268 13.66 7.92 -5.90
N GLY A 269 14.11 7.55 -4.71
CA GLY A 269 15.52 7.69 -4.30
C GLY A 269 16.47 6.85 -5.17
N LYS A 270 17.73 7.25 -5.22
CA LYS A 270 18.78 6.50 -5.94
C LYS A 270 18.95 5.08 -5.40
N ASP A 271 18.65 4.88 -4.13
CA ASP A 271 18.66 3.59 -3.43
C ASP A 271 17.43 2.72 -3.71
N GLY A 272 16.44 3.24 -4.46
CA GLY A 272 15.21 2.54 -4.82
C GLY A 272 14.06 2.77 -3.85
N TYR A 273 14.28 3.34 -2.68
CA TYR A 273 13.25 3.66 -1.71
C TYR A 273 12.56 4.99 -2.00
N TRP A 274 11.31 5.14 -1.52
CA TRP A 274 10.70 6.41 -1.23
C TRP A 274 10.90 6.69 0.24
N HIS A 275 11.55 7.81 0.54
CA HIS A 275 11.93 8.18 1.91
C HIS A 275 10.76 8.78 2.68
N ALA A 276 10.90 8.94 4.00
CA ALA A 276 9.82 9.44 4.85
C ALA A 276 9.32 10.83 4.45
N SER A 277 10.22 11.72 4.01
CA SER A 277 9.87 12.99 3.38
C SER A 277 10.17 12.94 1.88
N LEU A 278 9.15 13.08 1.03
CA LEU A 278 9.31 12.92 -0.41
C LEU A 278 10.12 14.06 -1.05
N LEU A 279 10.04 15.28 -0.52
CA LEU A 279 10.75 16.44 -1.05
C LEU A 279 12.03 16.79 -0.29
N ASP A 280 12.27 16.15 0.85
CA ASP A 280 13.52 16.32 1.62
C ASP A 280 14.09 14.96 2.07
N PRO A 281 14.44 14.09 1.12
CA PRO A 281 14.99 12.78 1.47
C PRO A 281 16.34 12.86 2.20
N ASP A 282 17.09 13.95 2.01
CA ASP A 282 18.40 14.13 2.64
C ASP A 282 18.31 14.32 4.17
N SER A 283 17.22 14.90 4.66
CA SER A 283 16.93 15.00 6.10
C SER A 283 16.41 13.68 6.68
N TYR A 284 15.96 12.75 5.83
CA TYR A 284 15.43 11.42 6.19
C TYR A 284 16.07 10.34 5.31
N PRO A 285 17.40 10.14 5.44
CA PRO A 285 18.16 9.31 4.48
C PRO A 285 17.94 7.80 4.65
N SER A 286 17.32 7.37 5.75
CA SER A 286 17.05 5.96 5.99
C SER A 286 16.04 5.39 4.98
N PRO A 287 16.12 4.08 4.65
CA PRO A 287 15.02 3.39 3.99
C PRO A 287 13.70 3.61 4.72
N GLU A 288 12.61 3.61 3.98
CA GLU A 288 11.26 3.56 4.53
C GLU A 288 10.41 2.60 3.69
N THR A 289 10.07 1.45 4.25
CA THR A 289 9.52 0.33 3.48
C THR A 289 7.99 0.32 3.41
N SER A 290 7.29 1.02 4.28
CA SER A 290 5.82 1.14 4.14
C SER A 290 5.44 2.03 2.96
N ALA A 291 6.02 3.20 2.82
CA ALA A 291 5.83 4.06 1.64
C ALA A 291 6.25 3.32 0.36
N THR A 292 7.45 2.73 0.36
CA THR A 292 7.98 2.01 -0.79
C THR A 292 7.07 0.84 -1.18
N GLY A 293 6.56 0.08 -0.22
CA GLY A 293 5.66 -1.05 -0.47
C GLY A 293 4.35 -0.62 -1.15
N PHE A 294 3.68 0.41 -0.63
CA PHE A 294 2.44 0.90 -1.23
C PHE A 294 2.65 1.53 -2.61
N ILE A 295 3.74 2.27 -2.79
CA ILE A 295 4.03 2.89 -4.09
C ILE A 295 4.39 1.83 -5.13
N VAL A 296 5.22 0.86 -4.80
CA VAL A 296 5.51 -0.29 -5.69
C VAL A 296 4.23 -1.04 -6.04
N TYR A 297 3.37 -1.30 -5.06
CA TYR A 297 2.06 -1.91 -5.28
C TYR A 297 1.25 -1.12 -6.31
N GLY A 298 1.06 0.17 -6.09
CA GLY A 298 0.27 1.03 -6.98
C GLY A 298 0.83 1.08 -8.40
N LEU A 299 2.14 1.31 -8.56
CA LEU A 299 2.79 1.39 -9.86
C LEU A 299 2.76 0.04 -10.59
N ALA A 300 3.03 -1.06 -9.93
CA ALA A 300 2.97 -2.40 -10.50
C ALA A 300 1.55 -2.74 -10.96
N TYR A 301 0.54 -2.44 -10.15
CA TYR A 301 -0.86 -2.57 -10.52
C TYR A 301 -1.17 -1.77 -11.79
N GLY A 302 -0.73 -0.51 -11.85
CA GLY A 302 -0.94 0.34 -13.02
C GLY A 302 -0.35 -0.22 -14.31
N ILE A 303 0.84 -0.82 -14.23
CA ILE A 303 1.47 -1.50 -15.37
C ILE A 303 0.64 -2.73 -15.78
N ASN A 304 0.26 -3.57 -14.82
CA ASN A 304 -0.51 -4.78 -15.08
C ASN A 304 -1.86 -4.50 -15.74
N GLN A 305 -2.49 -3.36 -15.41
CA GLN A 305 -3.77 -2.95 -16.01
C GLN A 305 -3.61 -2.17 -17.33
N GLY A 306 -2.39 -1.88 -17.75
CA GLY A 306 -2.14 -1.05 -18.92
C GLY A 306 -2.43 0.44 -18.73
N TYR A 307 -2.60 0.90 -17.51
CA TYR A 307 -2.78 2.33 -17.19
C TYR A 307 -1.48 3.11 -17.24
N LEU A 308 -0.38 2.45 -16.92
CA LEU A 308 0.96 3.02 -16.92
C LEU A 308 1.82 2.30 -17.96
N PRO A 309 2.52 3.04 -18.86
CA PRO A 309 3.37 2.42 -19.86
C PRO A 309 4.58 1.72 -19.21
N ALA A 310 4.75 0.43 -19.54
CA ALA A 310 5.77 -0.42 -18.94
C ALA A 310 7.20 0.11 -19.17
N ASN A 311 7.48 0.66 -20.36
CA ASN A 311 8.80 1.19 -20.68
C ASN A 311 9.25 2.33 -19.73
N LYS A 312 8.30 3.10 -19.22
CA LYS A 312 8.56 4.20 -18.26
C LYS A 312 8.61 3.72 -16.82
N TYR A 313 7.67 2.88 -16.41
CA TYR A 313 7.45 2.55 -15.00
C TYR A 313 8.08 1.24 -14.54
N LEU A 314 8.30 0.28 -15.41
CA LEU A 314 8.90 -1.00 -15.03
C LEU A 314 10.31 -0.86 -14.40
N PRO A 315 11.22 -0.01 -14.91
CA PRO A 315 12.50 0.21 -14.22
C PRO A 315 12.35 0.75 -12.80
N VAL A 316 11.38 1.64 -12.57
CA VAL A 316 11.07 2.20 -11.24
C VAL A 316 10.58 1.10 -10.30
N VAL A 317 9.64 0.29 -10.77
CA VAL A 317 9.05 -0.81 -10.01
C VAL A 317 10.11 -1.87 -9.67
N LYS A 318 10.94 -2.27 -10.62
CA LYS A 318 12.04 -3.22 -10.37
C LYS A 318 12.98 -2.71 -9.29
N LYS A 319 13.41 -1.47 -9.40
CA LYS A 319 14.31 -0.84 -8.43
C LYS A 319 13.69 -0.76 -7.03
N GLY A 320 12.41 -0.42 -6.95
CA GLY A 320 11.66 -0.39 -5.69
C GLY A 320 11.49 -1.78 -5.08
N TRP A 321 11.21 -2.79 -5.90
CA TRP A 321 11.10 -4.17 -5.43
C TRP A 321 12.43 -4.71 -4.90
N GLU A 322 13.54 -4.46 -5.59
CA GLU A 322 14.88 -4.80 -5.12
C GLU A 322 15.22 -4.12 -3.79
N ALA A 323 14.80 -2.86 -3.62
CA ALA A 323 14.95 -2.14 -2.36
C ALA A 323 14.15 -2.81 -1.23
N LEU A 324 12.92 -3.21 -1.48
CA LEU A 324 12.10 -3.95 -0.51
C LEU A 324 12.73 -5.29 -0.11
N ILE A 325 13.26 -6.04 -1.07
CA ILE A 325 13.95 -7.32 -0.80
C ILE A 325 15.14 -7.10 0.14
N ARG A 326 15.96 -6.05 -0.07
CA ARG A 326 17.09 -5.74 0.79
C ARG A 326 16.70 -5.41 2.23
N ALA A 327 15.47 -4.99 2.46
CA ALA A 327 14.94 -4.67 3.79
C ALA A 327 14.37 -5.89 4.53
N VAL A 328 14.25 -7.04 3.87
CA VAL A 328 13.81 -8.28 4.50
C VAL A 328 14.99 -8.97 5.18
N GLU A 329 14.84 -9.23 6.47
CA GLU A 329 15.83 -9.99 7.26
C GLU A 329 15.86 -11.48 6.86
N THR A 330 16.89 -12.18 7.27
CA THR A 330 17.08 -13.60 6.94
C THR A 330 15.93 -14.49 7.44
N ASP A 331 15.30 -14.13 8.55
CA ASP A 331 14.15 -14.83 9.13
C ASP A 331 12.80 -14.46 8.51
N GLY A 332 12.77 -13.46 7.61
CA GLY A 332 11.58 -12.96 6.94
C GLY A 332 11.01 -11.66 7.49
N LYS A 333 11.54 -11.12 8.59
CA LYS A 333 11.10 -9.83 9.13
C LYS A 333 11.35 -8.72 8.11
N LEU A 334 10.31 -7.92 7.81
CA LEU A 334 10.46 -6.69 7.04
C LEU A 334 10.90 -5.57 7.98
N GLY A 335 12.10 -5.05 7.77
CA GLY A 335 12.62 -3.91 8.53
C GLY A 335 12.35 -2.57 7.88
N TRP A 336 12.84 -1.50 8.50
CA TRP A 336 12.77 -0.13 8.02
C TRP A 336 11.34 0.38 7.82
N VAL A 337 10.41 -0.06 8.65
CA VAL A 337 9.03 0.41 8.64
C VAL A 337 8.87 1.55 9.64
N GLN A 338 8.58 2.75 9.17
CA GLN A 338 8.29 3.87 10.07
C GLN A 338 7.11 3.52 10.99
N PRO A 339 7.26 3.68 12.31
CA PRO A 339 6.18 3.47 13.26
C PRO A 339 4.96 4.35 13.00
N VAL A 340 3.85 4.06 13.67
CA VAL A 340 2.62 4.86 13.60
C VAL A 340 2.94 6.33 13.81
N GLY A 341 2.45 7.18 12.94
CA GLY A 341 2.70 8.60 12.92
C GLY A 341 1.86 9.32 11.88
N ALA A 342 2.18 10.59 11.66
CA ALA A 342 1.45 11.47 10.76
C ALA A 342 2.39 12.31 9.86
N ASP A 343 3.68 12.21 10.08
CA ASP A 343 4.69 13.02 9.41
C ASP A 343 6.03 12.29 9.31
N PRO A 344 6.98 12.79 8.52
CA PRO A 344 8.31 12.21 8.42
C PRO A 344 9.03 12.11 9.77
N LYS A 345 9.56 10.92 10.06
CA LYS A 345 10.37 10.61 11.25
C LYS A 345 11.54 9.71 10.87
N LYS A 346 12.55 9.69 11.72
CA LYS A 346 13.67 8.78 11.59
C LYS A 346 13.21 7.32 11.67
N VAL A 347 13.76 6.51 10.77
CA VAL A 347 13.51 5.06 10.71
C VAL A 347 14.81 4.32 10.96
N THR A 348 14.74 3.19 11.68
CA THR A 348 15.85 2.28 11.89
C THR A 348 15.56 0.88 11.36
N ARG A 349 16.59 0.09 11.17
CA ARG A 349 16.47 -1.23 10.51
C ARG A 349 15.56 -2.20 11.24
N ASP A 350 15.53 -2.16 12.56
CA ASP A 350 14.76 -3.08 13.40
C ASP A 350 13.28 -2.73 13.52
N MET A 351 12.89 -1.53 13.06
CA MET A 351 11.49 -1.09 13.08
C MET A 351 10.66 -1.89 12.10
N THR A 352 9.55 -2.45 12.59
CA THR A 352 8.57 -3.16 11.77
C THR A 352 7.16 -2.91 12.29
N GLU A 353 6.17 -2.92 11.39
CA GLU A 353 4.76 -2.75 11.72
C GLU A 353 3.91 -3.60 10.78
N LEU A 354 2.72 -4.00 11.25
CA LEU A 354 1.80 -4.85 10.50
C LEU A 354 1.46 -4.30 9.12
N TYR A 355 1.24 -3.00 9.00
CA TYR A 355 0.91 -2.37 7.71
C TYR A 355 2.09 -2.37 6.72
N GLY A 356 3.32 -2.39 7.20
CA GLY A 356 4.50 -2.53 6.33
C GLY A 356 4.52 -3.90 5.66
N THR A 357 4.29 -4.95 6.42
CA THR A 357 4.13 -6.32 5.89
C THR A 357 2.95 -6.39 4.92
N GLY A 358 1.82 -5.77 5.27
CA GLY A 358 0.66 -5.69 4.39
C GLY A 358 1.01 -5.07 3.03
N ALA A 359 1.67 -3.92 3.04
CA ALA A 359 2.13 -3.24 1.83
C ALA A 359 3.08 -4.11 0.99
N PHE A 360 4.02 -4.79 1.64
CA PHE A 360 4.95 -5.70 0.98
C PHE A 360 4.23 -6.84 0.25
N LEU A 361 3.26 -7.47 0.91
CA LEU A 361 2.52 -8.59 0.32
C LEU A 361 1.58 -8.14 -0.81
N MET A 362 0.97 -6.96 -0.71
CA MET A 362 0.21 -6.36 -1.81
C MET A 362 1.13 -6.09 -3.00
N ALA A 363 2.32 -5.52 -2.76
CA ALA A 363 3.32 -5.31 -3.80
C ALA A 363 3.75 -6.64 -4.44
N ALA A 364 4.09 -7.64 -3.65
CA ALA A 364 4.50 -8.97 -4.14
C ALA A 364 3.46 -9.60 -5.08
N SER A 365 2.18 -9.43 -4.77
CA SER A 365 1.08 -9.95 -5.58
C SER A 365 1.08 -9.36 -7.00
N GLU A 366 1.32 -8.05 -7.12
CA GLU A 366 1.39 -7.38 -8.43
C GLU A 366 2.73 -7.60 -9.14
N ILE A 367 3.82 -7.65 -8.40
CA ILE A 367 5.17 -7.96 -8.92
C ILE A 367 5.19 -9.35 -9.56
N TYR A 368 4.53 -10.33 -8.95
CA TYR A 368 4.46 -11.68 -9.50
C TYR A 368 3.92 -11.72 -10.93
N GLN A 369 2.94 -10.84 -11.24
CA GLN A 369 2.36 -10.76 -12.58
C GLN A 369 3.33 -10.16 -13.61
N LEU A 370 4.27 -9.31 -13.16
CA LEU A 370 5.28 -8.66 -13.99
C LEU A 370 6.56 -9.49 -14.14
N ALA A 371 6.85 -10.36 -13.18
CA ALA A 371 8.10 -11.12 -13.13
C ALA A 371 8.16 -12.21 -14.20
N GLU A 372 9.38 -12.57 -14.59
CA GLU A 372 9.65 -13.67 -15.52
C GLU A 372 9.17 -15.01 -14.96
N LYS A 373 8.71 -15.87 -15.86
CA LYS A 373 8.21 -17.21 -15.54
C LYS A 373 9.31 -18.12 -14.99
#